data_a98393047941d08ef6b34824b51c89f0
#
_entry.id   a98393047941d08ef6b34824b51c89f0
#
_cell.length_a   1.000
_cell.length_b   1.000
_cell.length_c   1.000
_cell.angle_alpha   90.00
_cell.angle_beta   90.00
_cell.angle_gamma   90.00
#
_symmetry.space_group_name_H-M   'P 1'
#
loop_
_entity.id
_entity.type
_entity.pdbx_description
1 polymer ?
#
loop_
_entity_poly.entity_id
_entity_poly.type
_entity_poly.pdbx_seq_one_letter_code
_entity_poly.pdbx_strand_id
1 'polypeptide(L)'
;METDVLRWFQHVADGVTVTEVGERYWVSQSAVSRGLGRLEAEVGVPLLHRGGRALRLTQAGAVFKRQVDAMLLDLDDGLAAVQQLVDPATGLVAVAFQASLGAWLVPRLIGSFRDDHPDVRFVLGQARDEFVPDMLDTGKVDVGITTVRTADPGVRWQSLMSEQLYLAVPGAHPLADRADVRLSEVSGERFVVLRRPSPLRDLVEQLCGQVGFTPEVAFEAEDLPTVRGFVASGLGLAVVPATEDGPANVAQAVIRLLPITDPPALREIGLAWSAERQLLPSAEAFRQHVVDQARAQRLPQIPTPSR
;
A
#
# COMPACT_ATOMS: atom_id res chain seq x y z
N MET A 1 -12.42 29.38 16.88
CA MET A 1 -12.15 28.56 15.67
C MET A 1 -13.28 27.53 15.53
N GLU A 2 -14.04 27.56 14.44
CA GLU A 2 -15.19 26.67 14.22
C GLU A 2 -14.72 25.47 13.38
N THR A 3 -15.14 24.25 13.72
CA THR A 3 -14.74 23.01 13.02
C THR A 3 -15.05 23.04 11.53
N ASP A 4 -16.21 23.61 11.14
CA ASP A 4 -16.57 23.73 9.73
C ASP A 4 -15.60 24.61 8.94
N VAL A 5 -15.11 25.69 9.54
CA VAL A 5 -14.12 26.58 8.92
C VAL A 5 -12.78 25.86 8.72
N LEU A 6 -12.39 24.99 9.65
CA LEU A 6 -11.20 24.15 9.51
C LEU A 6 -11.35 23.12 8.39
N ARG A 7 -12.53 22.52 8.24
CA ARG A 7 -12.83 21.63 7.10
C ARG A 7 -12.82 22.38 5.76
N TRP A 8 -13.34 23.61 5.73
CA TRP A 8 -13.27 24.46 4.53
C TRP A 8 -11.81 24.77 4.16
N PHE A 9 -11.00 25.12 5.16
CA PHE A 9 -9.56 25.35 4.96
C PHE A 9 -8.86 24.09 4.43
N GLN A 10 -9.12 22.93 4.99
CA GLN A 10 -8.58 21.65 4.53
C GLN A 10 -8.90 21.41 3.06
N HIS A 11 -10.17 21.51 2.65
CA HIS A 11 -10.56 21.29 1.26
C HIS A 11 -9.92 22.30 0.31
N VAL A 12 -9.88 23.57 0.68
CA VAL A 12 -9.24 24.61 -0.16
C VAL A 12 -7.73 24.36 -0.27
N ALA A 13 -7.10 23.92 0.81
CA ALA A 13 -5.69 23.56 0.83
C ALA A 13 -5.39 22.34 -0.05
N ASP A 14 -6.36 21.41 -0.22
CA ASP A 14 -6.31 20.27 -1.11
C ASP A 14 -6.64 20.61 -2.59
N GLY A 15 -6.86 21.91 -2.87
CA GLY A 15 -7.07 22.40 -4.23
C GLY A 15 -8.54 22.52 -4.66
N VAL A 16 -9.50 22.26 -3.76
CA VAL A 16 -10.93 22.48 -4.00
C VAL A 16 -11.19 23.99 -4.02
N THR A 17 -11.96 24.47 -4.98
CA THR A 17 -12.28 25.90 -5.08
C THR A 17 -13.25 26.34 -3.97
N VAL A 18 -13.17 27.61 -3.59
CA VAL A 18 -14.06 28.19 -2.56
C VAL A 18 -15.54 28.05 -2.94
N THR A 19 -15.85 28.07 -4.23
CA THR A 19 -17.21 27.87 -4.75
C THR A 19 -17.68 26.44 -4.52
N GLU A 20 -16.88 25.46 -4.90
CA GLU A 20 -17.17 24.03 -4.69
C GLU A 20 -17.30 23.68 -3.20
N VAL A 21 -16.46 24.30 -2.33
CA VAL A 21 -16.61 24.15 -0.87
C VAL A 21 -17.96 24.72 -0.42
N GLY A 22 -18.35 25.88 -0.94
CA GLY A 22 -19.67 26.48 -0.64
C GLY A 22 -20.83 25.56 -1.04
N GLU A 23 -20.78 24.97 -2.22
CA GLU A 23 -21.77 24.01 -2.71
C GLU A 23 -21.82 22.74 -1.84
N ARG A 24 -20.66 22.18 -1.48
CA ARG A 24 -20.55 20.98 -0.67
C ARG A 24 -21.14 21.15 0.73
N TYR A 25 -20.97 22.32 1.34
CA TYR A 25 -21.44 22.63 2.70
C TYR A 25 -22.73 23.42 2.75
N TRP A 26 -23.37 23.64 1.58
CA TRP A 26 -24.64 24.39 1.47
C TRP A 26 -24.55 25.82 2.02
N VAL A 27 -23.40 26.47 1.83
CA VAL A 27 -23.15 27.85 2.25
C VAL A 27 -22.70 28.69 1.04
N SER A 28 -22.88 30.02 1.14
CA SER A 28 -22.43 30.89 0.04
C SER A 28 -20.89 30.96 -0.03
N GLN A 29 -20.36 31.08 -1.25
CA GLN A 29 -18.93 31.31 -1.50
C GLN A 29 -18.38 32.47 -0.65
N SER A 30 -19.17 33.56 -0.45
CA SER A 30 -18.79 34.67 0.40
C SER A 30 -18.71 34.31 1.89
N ALA A 31 -19.52 33.34 2.37
CA ALA A 31 -19.42 32.83 3.73
C ALA A 31 -18.14 32.04 3.93
N VAL A 32 -17.78 31.17 3.00
CA VAL A 32 -16.50 30.43 3.03
C VAL A 32 -15.32 31.40 3.04
N SER A 33 -15.30 32.36 2.11
CA SER A 33 -14.23 33.37 2.04
C SER A 33 -14.09 34.21 3.35
N ARG A 34 -15.19 34.62 3.96
CA ARG A 34 -15.15 35.32 5.26
C ARG A 34 -14.69 34.39 6.37
N GLY A 35 -15.12 33.13 6.39
CA GLY A 35 -14.66 32.14 7.37
C GLY A 35 -13.15 31.94 7.30
N LEU A 36 -12.60 31.73 6.10
CA LEU A 36 -11.15 31.59 5.89
C LEU A 36 -10.39 32.84 6.29
N GLY A 37 -10.91 34.04 5.99
CA GLY A 37 -10.30 35.31 6.42
C GLY A 37 -10.30 35.48 7.94
N ARG A 38 -11.36 35.06 8.65
CA ARG A 38 -11.39 35.04 10.12
C ARG A 38 -10.38 34.07 10.71
N LEU A 39 -10.24 32.87 10.09
CA LEU A 39 -9.25 31.86 10.48
C LEU A 39 -7.83 32.45 10.40
N GLU A 40 -7.48 33.09 9.28
CA GLU A 40 -6.18 33.75 9.10
C GLU A 40 -5.95 34.85 10.14
N ALA A 41 -6.99 35.61 10.47
CA ALA A 41 -6.93 36.65 11.51
C ALA A 41 -6.74 36.07 12.92
N GLU A 42 -7.37 34.92 13.23
CA GLU A 42 -7.19 34.23 14.51
C GLU A 42 -5.78 33.63 14.65
N VAL A 43 -5.25 33.05 13.55
CA VAL A 43 -3.88 32.49 13.51
C VAL A 43 -2.82 33.59 13.47
N GLY A 44 -3.18 34.78 12.99
CA GLY A 44 -2.32 35.98 12.96
C GLY A 44 -1.40 36.07 11.75
N VAL A 45 -1.47 35.11 10.83
CA VAL A 45 -0.66 35.13 9.58
C VAL A 45 -1.49 34.60 8.41
N PRO A 46 -1.21 35.04 7.17
CA PRO A 46 -1.84 34.46 5.98
C PRO A 46 -1.51 32.97 5.84
N LEU A 47 -2.53 32.13 5.65
CA LEU A 47 -2.41 30.69 5.41
C LEU A 47 -2.53 30.34 3.92
N LEU A 48 -3.20 31.23 3.15
CA LEU A 48 -3.47 31.04 1.73
C LEU A 48 -2.96 32.25 0.93
N HIS A 49 -2.32 31.97 -0.22
CA HIS A 49 -1.97 33.01 -1.19
C HIS A 49 -3.19 33.39 -2.02
N ARG A 50 -3.51 34.68 -2.07
CA ARG A 50 -4.52 35.26 -2.94
C ARG A 50 -3.92 35.56 -4.30
N GLY A 51 -4.01 34.60 -5.22
CA GLY A 51 -3.50 34.81 -6.59
C GLY A 51 -3.96 33.72 -7.53
N GLY A 52 -4.77 34.08 -8.54
CA GLY A 52 -5.23 33.15 -9.57
C GLY A 52 -6.57 32.46 -9.26
N ARG A 53 -6.90 31.47 -10.08
CA ARG A 53 -8.16 30.70 -10.01
C ARG A 53 -8.26 29.75 -8.81
N ALA A 54 -7.12 29.37 -8.23
CA ALA A 54 -7.07 28.50 -7.07
C ALA A 54 -6.20 29.13 -5.96
N LEU A 55 -6.65 29.04 -4.72
CA LEU A 55 -5.85 29.41 -3.55
C LEU A 55 -4.72 28.38 -3.35
N ARG A 56 -3.55 28.84 -2.94
CA ARG A 56 -2.39 27.99 -2.65
C ARG A 56 -1.92 28.23 -1.22
N LEU A 57 -1.43 27.19 -0.58
CA LEU A 57 -0.88 27.29 0.77
C LEU A 57 0.36 28.21 0.82
N THR A 58 0.45 29.02 1.86
CA THR A 58 1.70 29.62 2.32
C THR A 58 2.54 28.59 3.07
N GLN A 59 3.78 28.93 3.43
CA GLN A 59 4.58 28.07 4.31
C GLN A 59 3.90 27.89 5.68
N ALA A 60 3.33 28.96 6.25
CA ALA A 60 2.55 28.89 7.48
C ALA A 60 1.28 28.02 7.30
N GLY A 61 0.60 28.17 6.15
CA GLY A 61 -0.55 27.35 5.79
C GLY A 61 -0.22 25.86 5.71
N ALA A 62 0.93 25.50 5.16
CA ALA A 62 1.37 24.10 5.08
C ALA A 62 1.66 23.50 6.48
N VAL A 63 2.25 24.28 7.38
CA VAL A 63 2.45 23.87 8.79
C VAL A 63 1.12 23.70 9.49
N PHE A 64 0.23 24.71 9.37
CA PHE A 64 -1.08 24.69 10.02
C PHE A 64 -1.96 23.58 9.49
N LYS A 65 -1.93 23.29 8.16
CA LYS A 65 -2.69 22.21 7.54
C LYS A 65 -2.41 20.86 8.18
N ARG A 66 -1.14 20.52 8.41
CA ARG A 66 -0.79 19.22 9.04
C ARG A 66 -1.47 19.04 10.40
N GLN A 67 -1.51 20.09 11.21
CA GLN A 67 -2.16 20.04 12.53
C GLN A 67 -3.69 20.00 12.42
N VAL A 68 -4.26 20.73 11.47
CA VAL A 68 -5.70 20.70 11.19
C VAL A 68 -6.12 19.31 10.68
N ASP A 69 -5.37 18.71 9.77
CA ASP A 69 -5.64 17.37 9.24
C ASP A 69 -5.65 16.33 10.37
N ALA A 70 -4.63 16.33 11.24
CA ALA A 70 -4.56 15.43 12.40
C ALA A 70 -5.74 15.62 13.36
N MET A 71 -6.05 16.87 13.73
CA MET A 71 -7.14 17.18 14.66
C MET A 71 -8.52 16.80 14.09
N LEU A 72 -8.77 17.07 12.81
CA LEU A 72 -10.04 16.70 12.17
C LEU A 72 -10.18 15.18 12.06
N LEU A 73 -9.08 14.48 11.83
CA LEU A 73 -9.06 13.03 11.82
C LEU A 73 -9.42 12.45 13.19
N ASP A 74 -8.76 12.93 14.26
CA ASP A 74 -9.06 12.49 15.63
C ASP A 74 -10.53 12.71 16.00
N LEU A 75 -11.10 13.86 15.58
CA LEU A 75 -12.52 14.14 15.78
C LEU A 75 -13.41 13.16 15.03
N ASP A 76 -13.11 12.89 13.75
CA ASP A 76 -13.89 11.96 12.91
C ASP A 76 -13.79 10.54 13.45
N ASP A 77 -12.62 10.11 13.91
CA ASP A 77 -12.39 8.83 14.56
C ASP A 77 -13.20 8.70 15.86
N GLY A 78 -13.20 9.75 16.68
CA GLY A 78 -14.00 9.78 17.91
C GLY A 78 -15.51 9.66 17.64
N LEU A 79 -16.01 10.36 16.63
CA LEU A 79 -17.41 10.29 16.21
C LEU A 79 -17.75 8.90 15.65
N ALA A 80 -16.87 8.32 14.81
CA ALA A 80 -17.04 6.99 14.27
C ALA A 80 -16.99 5.91 15.37
N ALA A 81 -16.09 6.04 16.35
CA ALA A 81 -16.02 5.14 17.50
C ALA A 81 -17.34 5.13 18.30
N VAL A 82 -17.92 6.31 18.55
CA VAL A 82 -19.23 6.41 19.20
C VAL A 82 -20.32 5.74 18.37
N GLN A 83 -20.33 5.95 17.06
CA GLN A 83 -21.29 5.29 16.17
C GLN A 83 -21.14 3.76 16.20
N GLN A 84 -19.91 3.24 16.19
CA GLN A 84 -19.64 1.80 16.28
C GLN A 84 -20.01 1.19 17.65
N LEU A 85 -20.01 1.98 18.74
CA LEU A 85 -20.53 1.53 20.03
C LEU A 85 -22.06 1.38 20.00
N VAL A 86 -22.75 2.21 19.22
CA VAL A 86 -24.21 2.15 19.05
C VAL A 86 -24.61 1.03 18.08
N ASP A 87 -23.81 0.83 17.04
CA ASP A 87 -24.00 -0.21 16.03
C ASP A 87 -22.66 -0.84 15.61
N PRO A 88 -22.17 -1.84 16.37
CA PRO A 88 -20.89 -2.49 16.09
C PRO A 88 -20.82 -3.19 14.72
N ALA A 89 -21.99 -3.50 14.12
CA ALA A 89 -22.06 -4.21 12.85
C ALA A 89 -21.72 -3.32 11.63
N THR A 90 -21.81 -1.99 11.75
CA THR A 90 -21.66 -1.05 10.61
C THR A 90 -20.27 -0.42 10.47
N GLY A 91 -19.24 -1.07 10.99
CA GLY A 91 -17.86 -0.55 10.93
C GLY A 91 -17.33 -0.40 9.50
N LEU A 92 -16.36 0.51 9.35
CA LEU A 92 -15.57 0.70 8.13
C LEU A 92 -14.10 0.40 8.45
N VAL A 93 -13.43 -0.37 7.59
CA VAL A 93 -12.00 -0.66 7.69
C VAL A 93 -11.31 -0.22 6.40
N ALA A 94 -10.37 0.70 6.51
CA ALA A 94 -9.58 1.18 5.39
C ALA A 94 -8.24 0.43 5.32
N VAL A 95 -7.99 -0.29 4.22
CA VAL A 95 -6.83 -1.15 4.04
C VAL A 95 -6.00 -0.69 2.84
N ALA A 96 -4.73 -0.34 3.08
CA ALA A 96 -3.75 -0.22 2.00
C ALA A 96 -3.06 -1.56 1.77
N PHE A 97 -2.72 -1.87 0.52
CA PHE A 97 -1.98 -3.09 0.23
C PHE A 97 -1.12 -2.96 -1.03
N GLN A 98 -0.03 -3.71 -1.04
CA GLN A 98 0.82 -3.83 -2.20
C GLN A 98 0.14 -4.62 -3.32
N ALA A 99 0.31 -4.16 -4.57
CA ALA A 99 -0.33 -4.72 -5.77
C ALA A 99 -0.22 -6.25 -5.86
N SER A 100 0.97 -6.80 -5.58
CA SER A 100 1.24 -8.24 -5.67
C SER A 100 0.48 -9.09 -4.65
N LEU A 101 -0.09 -8.47 -3.60
CA LEU A 101 -0.85 -9.13 -2.54
C LEU A 101 -2.37 -9.02 -2.76
N GLY A 102 -2.79 -8.10 -3.63
CA GLY A 102 -4.20 -7.78 -3.88
C GLY A 102 -4.98 -8.89 -4.59
N ALA A 103 -4.30 -9.74 -5.36
CA ALA A 103 -4.97 -10.79 -6.12
C ALA A 103 -5.24 -12.07 -5.31
N TRP A 104 -4.51 -12.30 -4.23
CA TRP A 104 -4.58 -13.58 -3.52
C TRP A 104 -4.73 -13.45 -2.00
N LEU A 105 -3.91 -12.64 -1.33
CA LEU A 105 -3.89 -12.55 0.14
C LEU A 105 -5.05 -11.69 0.67
N VAL A 106 -5.16 -10.47 0.16
CA VAL A 106 -6.13 -9.48 0.66
C VAL A 106 -7.57 -9.95 0.54
N PRO A 107 -8.03 -10.49 -0.61
CA PRO A 107 -9.41 -10.98 -0.72
C PRO A 107 -9.74 -12.11 0.25
N ARG A 108 -8.80 -13.00 0.52
CA ARG A 108 -8.99 -14.13 1.44
C ARG A 108 -9.04 -13.69 2.89
N LEU A 109 -8.19 -12.73 3.29
CA LEU A 109 -8.22 -12.14 4.62
C LEU A 109 -9.55 -11.42 4.88
N ILE A 110 -10.01 -10.65 3.92
CA ILE A 110 -11.30 -9.96 4.02
C ILE A 110 -12.45 -10.97 4.00
N GLY A 111 -12.38 -11.97 3.13
CA GLY A 111 -13.41 -13.03 3.05
C GLY A 111 -13.58 -13.75 4.39
N SER A 112 -12.48 -14.26 4.95
CA SER A 112 -12.51 -14.96 6.23
C SER A 112 -12.94 -14.09 7.42
N PHE A 113 -12.64 -12.81 7.38
CA PHE A 113 -13.11 -11.86 8.40
C PHE A 113 -14.61 -11.61 8.29
N ARG A 114 -15.13 -11.50 7.08
CA ARG A 114 -16.55 -11.24 6.83
C ARG A 114 -17.47 -12.43 7.18
N ASP A 115 -16.92 -13.62 7.31
CA ASP A 115 -17.72 -14.79 7.78
C ASP A 115 -18.28 -14.54 9.18
N ASP A 116 -17.53 -13.85 10.06
CA ASP A 116 -17.93 -13.49 11.41
C ASP A 116 -18.45 -12.03 11.52
N HIS A 117 -18.11 -11.18 10.55
CA HIS A 117 -18.43 -9.74 10.54
C HIS A 117 -19.03 -9.30 9.19
N PRO A 118 -20.20 -9.82 8.77
CA PRO A 118 -20.73 -9.65 7.41
C PRO A 118 -21.05 -8.19 7.04
N ASP A 119 -21.41 -7.36 8.02
CA ASP A 119 -21.83 -5.98 7.80
C ASP A 119 -20.69 -4.96 7.84
N VAL A 120 -19.46 -5.40 8.19
CA VAL A 120 -18.29 -4.52 8.14
C VAL A 120 -17.92 -4.24 6.69
N ARG A 121 -17.79 -2.95 6.38
CA ARG A 121 -17.41 -2.46 5.06
C ARG A 121 -15.91 -2.23 4.97
N PHE A 122 -15.37 -2.37 3.76
CA PHE A 122 -13.95 -2.16 3.49
C PHE A 122 -13.76 -1.07 2.43
N VAL A 123 -12.80 -0.18 2.67
CA VAL A 123 -12.22 0.72 1.66
C VAL A 123 -10.82 0.21 1.34
N LEU A 124 -10.61 -0.13 0.08
CA LEU A 124 -9.39 -0.78 -0.36
C LEU A 124 -8.56 0.19 -1.21
N GLY A 125 -7.32 0.43 -0.82
CA GLY A 125 -6.35 1.24 -1.52
C GLY A 125 -5.14 0.43 -1.95
N GLN A 126 -4.92 0.33 -3.26
CA GLN A 126 -3.66 -0.21 -3.76
C GLN A 126 -2.59 0.88 -3.65
N ALA A 127 -1.55 0.62 -2.88
CA ALA A 127 -0.48 1.57 -2.63
C ALA A 127 0.88 1.00 -3.04
N ARG A 128 1.81 1.89 -3.36
CA ARG A 128 3.23 1.56 -3.35
C ARG A 128 3.69 1.55 -1.90
N ASP A 129 4.57 0.61 -1.55
CA ASP A 129 5.01 0.39 -0.17
C ASP A 129 5.57 1.65 0.51
N GLU A 130 6.20 2.53 -0.24
CA GLU A 130 6.77 3.79 0.23
C GLU A 130 5.74 4.79 0.77
N PHE A 131 4.47 4.68 0.33
CA PHE A 131 3.39 5.58 0.76
C PHE A 131 2.55 5.01 1.92
N VAL A 132 2.74 3.74 2.28
CA VAL A 132 1.97 3.12 3.37
C VAL A 132 2.17 3.83 4.71
N PRO A 133 3.40 4.21 5.15
CA PRO A 133 3.60 4.97 6.38
C PRO A 133 2.83 6.28 6.41
N ASP A 134 2.92 7.09 5.34
CA ASP A 134 2.20 8.37 5.24
C ASP A 134 0.68 8.20 5.26
N MET A 135 0.17 7.12 4.67
CA MET A 135 -1.27 6.82 4.68
C MET A 135 -1.75 6.40 6.08
N LEU A 136 -0.93 5.70 6.84
CA LEU A 136 -1.21 5.32 8.23
C LEU A 136 -1.14 6.52 9.16
N ASP A 137 -0.12 7.36 9.02
CA ASP A 137 0.08 8.57 9.83
C ASP A 137 -1.07 9.58 9.61
N THR A 138 -1.45 9.80 8.35
CA THR A 138 -2.57 10.68 8.00
C THR A 138 -3.94 10.06 8.22
N GLY A 139 -4.04 8.80 8.67
CA GLY A 139 -5.28 8.07 8.88
C GLY A 139 -6.12 7.83 7.63
N LYS A 140 -5.54 7.96 6.44
CA LYS A 140 -6.18 7.58 5.18
C LYS A 140 -6.49 6.09 5.14
N VAL A 141 -5.71 5.29 5.89
CA VAL A 141 -5.96 3.87 6.08
C VAL A 141 -5.72 3.48 7.55
N ASP A 142 -6.39 2.43 7.97
CA ASP A 142 -6.25 1.87 9.31
C ASP A 142 -5.09 0.88 9.38
N VAL A 143 -4.95 0.06 8.35
CA VAL A 143 -3.90 -0.96 8.26
C VAL A 143 -3.31 -1.03 6.86
N GLY A 144 -2.04 -1.46 6.79
CA GLY A 144 -1.31 -1.71 5.55
C GLY A 144 -0.83 -3.16 5.46
N ILE A 145 -1.04 -3.84 4.33
CA ILE A 145 -0.48 -5.15 4.05
C ILE A 145 0.66 -4.96 3.04
N THR A 146 1.89 -5.11 3.51
CA THR A 146 3.10 -4.68 2.80
C THR A 146 4.24 -5.69 2.94
N THR A 147 5.23 -5.60 2.05
CA THR A 147 6.47 -6.39 2.12
C THR A 147 7.64 -5.58 2.69
N VAL A 148 7.40 -4.34 3.13
CA VAL A 148 8.43 -3.47 3.68
C VAL A 148 8.19 -3.21 5.14
N ARG A 149 9.17 -3.59 5.94
CA ARG A 149 9.25 -3.15 7.33
C ARG A 149 9.90 -1.77 7.36
N THR A 150 9.11 -0.75 7.66
CA THR A 150 9.64 0.60 7.84
C THR A 150 10.44 0.73 9.13
N ALA A 151 11.42 1.62 9.14
CA ALA A 151 12.14 2.03 10.34
C ALA A 151 11.43 3.18 11.09
N ASP A 152 10.30 3.68 10.58
CA ASP A 152 9.53 4.74 11.18
C ASP A 152 8.96 4.30 12.54
N PRO A 153 9.28 4.97 13.64
CA PRO A 153 8.77 4.64 14.98
C PRO A 153 7.26 4.89 15.12
N GLY A 154 6.67 5.74 14.28
CA GLY A 154 5.23 6.00 14.19
C GLY A 154 4.43 4.83 13.58
N VAL A 155 5.11 3.81 13.04
CA VAL A 155 4.46 2.64 12.44
C VAL A 155 4.83 1.37 13.18
N ARG A 156 3.84 0.64 13.65
CA ARG A 156 3.99 -0.74 14.12
C ARG A 156 3.92 -1.69 12.93
N TRP A 157 4.76 -2.70 12.95
CA TRP A 157 4.80 -3.70 11.91
C TRP A 157 4.90 -5.09 12.52
N GLN A 158 4.11 -6.03 12.02
CA GLN A 158 4.13 -7.42 12.43
C GLN A 158 4.28 -8.33 11.23
N SER A 159 5.29 -9.21 11.25
CA SER A 159 5.45 -10.27 10.26
C SER A 159 4.25 -11.20 10.29
N LEU A 160 3.68 -11.48 9.12
CA LEU A 160 2.60 -12.43 8.92
C LEU A 160 3.12 -13.76 8.37
N MET A 161 3.94 -13.69 7.32
CA MET A 161 4.51 -14.86 6.65
C MET A 161 5.72 -14.49 5.80
N SER A 162 6.53 -15.49 5.47
CA SER A 162 7.58 -15.38 4.45
C SER A 162 7.10 -15.99 3.13
N GLU A 163 7.35 -15.32 2.03
CA GLU A 163 7.00 -15.76 0.69
C GLU A 163 8.26 -16.07 -0.12
N GLN A 164 8.28 -17.25 -0.76
CA GLN A 164 9.38 -17.67 -1.64
C GLN A 164 9.36 -16.87 -2.94
N LEU A 165 10.55 -16.44 -3.37
CA LEU A 165 10.78 -15.88 -4.70
C LEU A 165 11.39 -16.93 -5.62
N TYR A 166 11.11 -16.80 -6.90
CA TYR A 166 11.50 -17.73 -7.95
C TYR A 166 12.22 -16.99 -9.07
N LEU A 167 13.15 -17.65 -9.71
CA LEU A 167 13.67 -17.19 -10.99
C LEU A 167 12.66 -17.58 -12.08
N ALA A 168 12.11 -16.58 -12.75
CA ALA A 168 11.27 -16.75 -13.93
C ALA A 168 12.14 -16.81 -15.17
N VAL A 169 12.03 -17.87 -15.94
CA VAL A 169 12.74 -18.07 -17.20
C VAL A 169 11.75 -18.38 -18.34
N PRO A 170 12.04 -18.02 -19.60
CA PRO A 170 11.24 -18.49 -20.74
C PRO A 170 11.18 -20.02 -20.79
N GLY A 171 10.09 -20.59 -21.27
CA GLY A 171 9.94 -22.05 -21.39
C GLY A 171 10.98 -22.71 -22.28
N ALA A 172 11.56 -21.99 -23.23
CA ALA A 172 12.63 -22.46 -24.10
C ALA A 172 14.06 -22.25 -23.55
N HIS A 173 14.17 -21.65 -22.33
CA HIS A 173 15.46 -21.37 -21.72
C HIS A 173 16.18 -22.66 -21.30
N PRO A 174 17.53 -22.76 -21.39
CA PRO A 174 18.28 -23.97 -20.99
C PRO A 174 18.05 -24.42 -19.54
N LEU A 175 17.67 -23.48 -18.67
CA LEU A 175 17.34 -23.77 -17.27
C LEU A 175 15.89 -24.24 -17.05
N ALA A 176 15.02 -24.19 -18.05
CA ALA A 176 13.58 -24.43 -17.88
C ALA A 176 13.21 -25.81 -17.31
N ASP A 177 14.05 -26.81 -17.60
CA ASP A 177 13.84 -28.19 -17.16
C ASP A 177 14.51 -28.52 -15.81
N ARG A 178 15.15 -27.53 -15.17
CA ARG A 178 15.82 -27.71 -13.88
C ARG A 178 14.81 -27.71 -12.73
N ALA A 179 15.17 -28.42 -11.65
CA ALA A 179 14.36 -28.44 -10.42
C ALA A 179 14.52 -27.17 -9.59
N ASP A 180 15.70 -26.55 -9.65
CA ASP A 180 16.10 -25.36 -8.91
C ASP A 180 17.26 -24.65 -9.60
N VAL A 181 17.65 -23.49 -9.07
CA VAL A 181 18.75 -22.70 -9.59
C VAL A 181 19.49 -21.99 -8.47
N ARG A 182 20.81 -21.86 -8.59
CA ARG A 182 21.61 -20.92 -7.81
C ARG A 182 21.69 -19.58 -8.55
N LEU A 183 21.49 -18.48 -7.84
CA LEU A 183 21.44 -17.17 -8.47
C LEU A 183 22.77 -16.79 -9.15
N SER A 184 23.90 -17.31 -8.67
CA SER A 184 25.22 -17.16 -9.30
C SER A 184 25.31 -17.76 -10.70
N GLU A 185 24.49 -18.77 -11.05
CA GLU A 185 24.50 -19.42 -12.38
C GLU A 185 23.94 -18.51 -13.49
N VAL A 186 23.26 -17.44 -13.14
CA VAL A 186 22.64 -16.50 -14.09
C VAL A 186 23.29 -15.11 -14.06
N SER A 187 24.52 -15.01 -13.56
CA SER A 187 25.27 -13.74 -13.47
C SER A 187 25.56 -13.10 -14.82
N GLY A 188 25.56 -13.87 -15.90
CA GLY A 188 25.76 -13.37 -17.28
C GLY A 188 24.46 -13.12 -18.05
N GLU A 189 23.32 -13.31 -17.42
CA GLU A 189 22.01 -13.14 -18.06
C GLU A 189 21.47 -11.73 -17.92
N ARG A 190 20.59 -11.35 -18.83
CA ARG A 190 19.89 -10.07 -18.77
C ARG A 190 18.61 -10.19 -17.97
N PHE A 191 18.30 -9.16 -17.17
CA PHE A 191 17.16 -9.15 -16.28
C PHE A 191 16.09 -8.16 -16.72
N VAL A 192 14.85 -8.54 -16.50
CA VAL A 192 13.67 -7.67 -16.49
C VAL A 192 13.33 -7.40 -15.03
N VAL A 193 13.26 -6.14 -14.64
CA VAL A 193 13.05 -5.73 -13.25
C VAL A 193 11.90 -4.74 -13.12
N LEU A 194 11.40 -4.56 -11.90
CA LEU A 194 10.46 -3.48 -11.63
C LEU A 194 11.19 -2.13 -11.66
N ARG A 195 10.49 -1.09 -12.13
CA ARG A 195 10.99 0.28 -12.07
C ARG A 195 11.10 0.75 -10.63
N ARG A 196 12.14 1.54 -10.36
CA ARG A 196 12.32 2.18 -9.05
C ARG A 196 11.30 3.33 -8.83
N PRO A 197 10.86 3.56 -7.60
CA PRO A 197 11.22 2.81 -6.39
C PRO A 197 10.44 1.49 -6.30
N SER A 198 11.12 0.40 -5.92
CA SER A 198 10.52 -0.94 -5.78
C SER A 198 11.30 -1.78 -4.77
N PRO A 199 10.71 -2.11 -3.62
CA PRO A 199 11.34 -2.96 -2.62
C PRO A 199 11.73 -4.35 -3.15
N LEU A 200 10.94 -4.91 -4.06
CA LEU A 200 11.29 -6.18 -4.69
C LEU A 200 12.55 -6.05 -5.57
N ARG A 201 12.70 -4.95 -6.29
CA ARG A 201 13.92 -4.69 -7.05
C ARG A 201 15.13 -4.56 -6.13
N ASP A 202 15.02 -3.80 -5.05
CA ASP A 202 16.10 -3.63 -4.09
C ASP A 202 16.51 -4.96 -3.46
N LEU A 203 15.53 -5.81 -3.12
CA LEU A 203 15.79 -7.17 -2.64
C LEU A 203 16.48 -8.03 -3.69
N VAL A 204 16.07 -7.99 -4.95
CA VAL A 204 16.70 -8.74 -6.05
C VAL A 204 18.15 -8.31 -6.25
N GLU A 205 18.42 -7.00 -6.27
CA GLU A 205 19.78 -6.48 -6.38
C GLU A 205 20.63 -6.87 -5.18
N GLN A 206 20.07 -6.86 -3.97
CA GLN A 206 20.74 -7.35 -2.76
C GLN A 206 21.10 -8.83 -2.86
N LEU A 207 20.16 -9.69 -3.29
CA LEU A 207 20.39 -11.13 -3.48
C LEU A 207 21.49 -11.39 -4.52
N CYS A 208 21.45 -10.70 -5.64
CA CYS A 208 22.51 -10.79 -6.66
C CYS A 208 23.87 -10.33 -6.11
N GLY A 209 23.89 -9.23 -5.33
CA GLY A 209 25.10 -8.73 -4.68
C GLY A 209 25.71 -9.71 -3.68
N GLN A 210 24.90 -10.48 -2.94
CA GLN A 210 25.37 -11.52 -2.02
C GLN A 210 26.14 -12.64 -2.73
N VAL A 211 25.84 -12.91 -4.00
CA VAL A 211 26.54 -13.92 -4.83
C VAL A 211 27.52 -13.30 -5.84
N GLY A 212 27.83 -12.02 -5.65
CA GLY A 212 28.96 -11.36 -6.29
C GLY A 212 28.69 -10.75 -7.65
N PHE A 213 27.43 -10.47 -8.04
CA PHE A 213 27.15 -9.77 -9.29
C PHE A 213 26.05 -8.71 -9.16
N THR A 214 26.05 -7.78 -10.10
CA THR A 214 24.95 -6.82 -10.28
C THR A 214 24.17 -7.24 -11.53
N PRO A 215 22.83 -7.36 -11.46
CA PRO A 215 22.04 -7.78 -12.62
C PRO A 215 22.15 -6.76 -13.76
N GLU A 216 22.41 -7.24 -14.97
CA GLU A 216 22.31 -6.42 -16.18
C GLU A 216 20.84 -6.20 -16.51
N VAL A 217 20.36 -4.97 -16.31
CA VAL A 217 18.95 -4.62 -16.56
C VAL A 217 18.72 -4.37 -18.04
N ALA A 218 17.99 -5.27 -18.71
CA ALA A 218 17.57 -5.09 -20.09
C ALA A 218 16.29 -4.24 -20.20
N PHE A 219 15.33 -4.48 -19.31
CA PHE A 219 14.04 -3.78 -19.33
C PHE A 219 13.53 -3.50 -17.91
N GLU A 220 12.80 -2.40 -17.79
CA GLU A 220 12.07 -2.04 -16.58
C GLU A 220 10.56 -2.04 -16.85
N ALA A 221 9.77 -2.52 -15.88
CA ALA A 221 8.32 -2.54 -15.96
C ALA A 221 7.68 -1.97 -14.68
N GLU A 222 6.44 -1.52 -14.77
CA GLU A 222 5.71 -0.93 -13.63
C GLU A 222 5.09 -1.99 -12.71
N ASP A 223 4.81 -3.20 -13.23
CA ASP A 223 4.11 -4.26 -12.51
C ASP A 223 4.63 -5.66 -12.85
N LEU A 224 4.33 -6.62 -11.99
CA LEU A 224 4.75 -8.02 -12.15
C LEU A 224 4.11 -8.73 -13.35
N PRO A 225 2.84 -8.52 -13.71
CA PRO A 225 2.29 -9.06 -14.96
C PRO A 225 3.10 -8.67 -16.20
N THR A 226 3.49 -7.40 -16.31
CA THR A 226 4.33 -6.91 -17.41
C THR A 226 5.74 -7.52 -17.38
N VAL A 227 6.37 -7.63 -16.19
CA VAL A 227 7.65 -8.34 -16.02
C VAL A 227 7.54 -9.75 -16.56
N ARG A 228 6.51 -10.51 -16.17
CA ARG A 228 6.30 -11.89 -16.63
C ARG A 228 6.06 -11.96 -18.14
N GLY A 229 5.32 -11.01 -18.72
CA GLY A 229 5.10 -10.91 -20.16
C GLY A 229 6.41 -10.75 -20.93
N PHE A 230 7.33 -9.92 -20.43
CA PHE A 230 8.64 -9.73 -21.04
C PHE A 230 9.51 -10.98 -20.92
N VAL A 231 9.49 -11.67 -19.77
CA VAL A 231 10.17 -12.96 -19.61
C VAL A 231 9.59 -14.00 -20.58
N ALA A 232 8.26 -14.12 -20.67
CA ALA A 232 7.60 -15.05 -21.60
C ALA A 232 8.00 -14.81 -23.07
N SER A 233 8.32 -13.57 -23.41
CA SER A 233 8.77 -13.17 -24.74
C SER A 233 10.28 -13.35 -24.96
N GLY A 234 11.01 -13.91 -23.99
CA GLY A 234 12.46 -14.15 -24.11
C GLY A 234 13.33 -12.87 -23.98
N LEU A 235 12.81 -11.80 -23.40
CA LEU A 235 13.52 -10.52 -23.31
C LEU A 235 14.49 -10.44 -22.11
N GLY A 236 14.49 -11.45 -21.24
CA GLY A 236 15.37 -11.56 -20.08
C GLY A 236 14.78 -12.49 -19.03
N LEU A 237 15.46 -12.59 -17.89
CA LEU A 237 15.03 -13.33 -16.71
C LEU A 237 14.48 -12.37 -15.66
N ALA A 238 13.72 -12.90 -14.69
CA ALA A 238 13.26 -12.07 -13.57
C ALA A 238 13.19 -12.86 -12.27
N VAL A 239 13.38 -12.21 -11.14
CA VAL A 239 13.06 -12.77 -9.82
C VAL A 239 11.69 -12.26 -9.38
N VAL A 240 10.76 -13.17 -9.19
CA VAL A 240 9.35 -12.85 -8.93
C VAL A 240 8.75 -13.78 -7.86
N PRO A 241 7.70 -13.37 -7.13
CA PRO A 241 6.91 -14.28 -6.31
C PRO A 241 6.13 -15.25 -7.22
N ALA A 242 5.67 -16.37 -6.68
CA ALA A 242 4.71 -17.22 -7.38
C ALA A 242 3.37 -16.47 -7.56
N THR A 243 2.52 -16.98 -8.44
CA THR A 243 1.12 -16.55 -8.59
C THR A 243 0.21 -17.75 -8.47
N GLU A 244 -1.02 -17.54 -8.05
CA GLU A 244 -2.03 -18.60 -8.17
C GLU A 244 -2.25 -18.93 -9.65
N ASP A 245 -2.20 -20.20 -9.97
CA ASP A 245 -2.50 -20.71 -11.31
C ASP A 245 -3.98 -20.45 -11.63
N GLY A 246 -4.24 -19.37 -12.34
CA GLY A 246 -5.55 -19.08 -12.91
C GLY A 246 -5.54 -19.35 -14.41
N PRO A 247 -6.64 -19.88 -15.00
CA PRO A 247 -6.71 -20.23 -16.43
C PRO A 247 -6.58 -19.02 -17.39
N ALA A 248 -6.42 -17.82 -16.87
CA ALA A 248 -6.39 -16.57 -17.65
C ALA A 248 -4.98 -16.04 -17.96
N ASN A 249 -3.91 -16.66 -17.49
CA ASN A 249 -2.58 -16.09 -17.66
C ASN A 249 -1.76 -16.85 -18.71
N VAL A 250 -1.98 -16.51 -19.98
CA VAL A 250 -1.25 -17.07 -21.13
C VAL A 250 0.28 -16.95 -20.97
N ALA A 251 0.74 -15.89 -20.33
CA ALA A 251 2.16 -15.67 -20.04
C ALA A 251 2.71 -16.72 -19.05
N GLN A 252 1.92 -17.23 -18.14
CA GLN A 252 2.33 -18.25 -17.15
C GLN A 252 2.56 -19.63 -17.79
N ALA A 253 1.83 -19.96 -18.86
CA ALA A 253 2.04 -21.22 -19.59
C ALA A 253 3.37 -21.22 -20.36
N VAL A 254 4.01 -20.08 -20.54
CA VAL A 254 5.21 -19.89 -21.36
C VAL A 254 6.47 -19.63 -20.51
N ILE A 255 6.32 -19.38 -19.21
CA ILE A 255 7.45 -19.21 -18.26
C ILE A 255 7.58 -20.42 -17.34
N ARG A 256 8.80 -20.65 -16.84
CA ARG A 256 9.08 -21.59 -15.74
C ARG A 256 9.55 -20.80 -14.54
N LEU A 257 9.06 -21.19 -13.36
CA LEU A 257 9.45 -20.63 -12.08
C LEU A 257 10.37 -21.63 -11.36
N LEU A 258 11.62 -21.28 -11.19
CA LEU A 258 12.62 -22.12 -10.55
C LEU A 258 12.89 -21.62 -9.13
N PRO A 259 12.77 -22.47 -8.10
CA PRO A 259 13.19 -22.13 -6.75
C PRO A 259 14.66 -21.68 -6.75
N ILE A 260 14.93 -20.55 -6.10
CA ILE A 260 16.29 -20.05 -5.90
C ILE A 260 16.80 -20.65 -4.60
N THR A 261 17.90 -21.38 -4.66
CA THR A 261 18.45 -22.13 -3.51
C THR A 261 19.62 -21.47 -2.83
N ASP A 262 20.35 -20.58 -3.54
CA ASP A 262 21.54 -19.91 -3.03
C ASP A 262 21.68 -18.50 -3.66
N PRO A 263 21.47 -17.43 -2.85
CA PRO A 263 20.93 -17.45 -1.47
C PRO A 263 19.43 -17.78 -1.44
N PRO A 264 18.87 -18.21 -0.30
CA PRO A 264 17.41 -18.36 -0.17
C PRO A 264 16.71 -17.05 -0.46
N ALA A 265 15.88 -17.02 -1.49
CA ALA A 265 15.20 -15.82 -1.93
C ALA A 265 13.80 -15.74 -1.28
N LEU A 266 13.71 -15.06 -0.17
CA LEU A 266 12.49 -14.88 0.60
C LEU A 266 12.18 -13.40 0.75
N ARG A 267 10.88 -13.03 0.74
CA ARG A 267 10.41 -11.74 1.20
C ARG A 267 9.42 -11.90 2.34
N GLU A 268 9.47 -11.01 3.30
CA GLU A 268 8.47 -10.99 4.37
C GLU A 268 7.23 -10.23 3.92
N ILE A 269 6.07 -10.75 4.29
CA ILE A 269 4.80 -10.07 4.20
C ILE A 269 4.37 -9.73 5.62
N GLY A 270 4.00 -8.48 5.87
CA GLY A 270 3.58 -8.01 7.17
C GLY A 270 2.36 -7.13 7.15
N LEU A 271 1.82 -6.95 8.35
CA LEU A 271 0.75 -6.01 8.65
C LEU A 271 1.35 -4.80 9.35
N ALA A 272 1.03 -3.60 8.86
CA ALA A 272 1.44 -2.32 9.41
C ALA A 272 0.24 -1.52 9.91
N TRP A 273 0.40 -0.76 10.99
CA TRP A 273 -0.60 0.18 11.51
C TRP A 273 0.08 1.30 12.28
N SER A 274 -0.63 2.40 12.53
CA SER A 274 -0.08 3.52 13.30
C SER A 274 0.25 3.10 14.74
N ALA A 275 1.39 3.56 15.25
CA ALA A 275 1.78 3.38 16.65
C ALA A 275 1.11 4.42 17.57
N GLU A 276 0.69 5.54 17.01
CA GLU A 276 0.19 6.71 17.74
C GLU A 276 -1.34 6.76 17.73
N ARG A 277 -1.95 6.33 16.62
CA ARG A 277 -3.41 6.35 16.44
C ARG A 277 -4.04 5.07 16.99
N GLN A 278 -5.09 5.22 17.79
CA GLN A 278 -5.91 4.10 18.21
C GLN A 278 -6.83 3.67 17.07
N LEU A 279 -6.80 2.38 16.71
CA LEU A 279 -7.69 1.84 15.70
C LEU A 279 -9.14 1.85 16.20
N LEU A 280 -10.08 2.10 15.30
CA LEU A 280 -11.50 1.92 15.57
C LEU A 280 -11.84 0.44 15.82
N PRO A 281 -12.92 0.12 16.55
CA PRO A 281 -13.24 -1.25 16.95
C PRO A 281 -13.24 -2.28 15.80
N SER A 282 -13.80 -1.95 14.64
CA SER A 282 -13.82 -2.85 13.48
C SER A 282 -12.43 -3.01 12.83
N ALA A 283 -11.63 -1.94 12.79
CA ALA A 283 -10.27 -2.00 12.28
C ALA A 283 -9.35 -2.80 13.22
N GLU A 284 -9.51 -2.63 14.53
CA GLU A 284 -8.78 -3.42 15.54
C GLU A 284 -9.18 -4.90 15.48
N ALA A 285 -10.48 -5.20 15.33
CA ALA A 285 -10.96 -6.57 15.15
C ALA A 285 -10.37 -7.22 13.90
N PHE A 286 -10.32 -6.48 12.77
CA PHE A 286 -9.70 -6.95 11.54
C PHE A 286 -8.19 -7.16 11.71
N ARG A 287 -7.48 -6.20 12.33
CA ARG A 287 -6.05 -6.34 12.65
C ARG A 287 -5.78 -7.60 13.46
N GLN A 288 -6.57 -7.82 14.52
CA GLN A 288 -6.43 -8.99 15.39
C GLN A 288 -6.72 -10.29 14.63
N HIS A 289 -7.79 -10.32 13.82
CA HIS A 289 -8.12 -11.48 12.97
C HIS A 289 -6.94 -11.86 12.07
N VAL A 290 -6.33 -10.89 11.36
CA VAL A 290 -5.19 -11.14 10.47
C VAL A 290 -4.00 -11.71 11.25
N VAL A 291 -3.70 -11.14 12.43
CA VAL A 291 -2.62 -11.62 13.29
C VAL A 291 -2.88 -13.04 13.80
N ASP A 292 -4.13 -13.33 14.18
CA ASP A 292 -4.50 -14.66 14.69
C ASP A 292 -4.48 -15.72 13.57
N GLN A 293 -4.88 -15.37 12.34
CA GLN A 293 -4.71 -16.24 11.17
C GLN A 293 -3.22 -16.55 10.92
N ALA A 294 -2.34 -15.55 11.04
CA ALA A 294 -0.90 -15.73 10.89
C ALA A 294 -0.33 -16.68 11.97
N ARG A 295 -0.66 -16.43 13.25
CA ARG A 295 -0.21 -17.26 14.38
C ARG A 295 -0.71 -18.69 14.28
N ALA A 296 -1.93 -18.89 13.80
CA ALA A 296 -2.52 -20.20 13.61
C ALA A 296 -2.02 -20.91 12.33
N GLN A 297 -1.12 -20.28 11.57
CA GLN A 297 -0.63 -20.77 10.27
C GLN A 297 -1.75 -21.06 9.25
N ARG A 298 -2.84 -20.28 9.34
CA ARG A 298 -4.02 -20.39 8.47
C ARG A 298 -4.04 -19.39 7.33
N LEU A 299 -2.98 -18.57 7.22
CA LEU A 299 -2.88 -17.66 6.09
C LEU A 299 -2.87 -18.43 4.78
N PRO A 300 -3.52 -17.92 3.74
CA PRO A 300 -3.45 -18.52 2.42
C PRO A 300 -1.99 -18.59 1.97
N GLN A 301 -1.64 -19.68 1.34
CA GLN A 301 -0.32 -19.86 0.71
C GLN A 301 -0.55 -20.07 -0.79
N ILE A 302 0.31 -19.47 -1.59
CA ILE A 302 0.34 -19.80 -3.00
C ILE A 302 1.00 -21.16 -3.12
N PRO A 303 0.36 -22.16 -3.77
CA PRO A 303 0.99 -23.44 -3.99
C PRO A 303 2.33 -23.28 -4.71
N THR A 304 3.32 -24.08 -4.31
CA THR A 304 4.57 -24.13 -5.04
C THR A 304 4.26 -24.48 -6.51
N PRO A 305 4.82 -23.77 -7.49
CA PRO A 305 4.58 -24.04 -8.89
C PRO A 305 4.79 -25.53 -9.18
N SER A 306 3.76 -26.20 -9.74
CA SER A 306 3.88 -27.58 -10.18
C SER A 306 4.85 -27.66 -11.36
N ARG A 307 5.62 -28.74 -11.41
CA ARG A 307 6.62 -29.02 -12.45
C ARG A 307 6.01 -29.15 -13.84
#